data_f3c1c12729cd826171a98695bd7901e2
#
_entry.id   f3c1c12729cd826171a98695bd7901e2
#
_cell.length_a   1.000
_cell.length_b   1.000
_cell.length_c   1.000
_cell.angle_alpha   90.00
_cell.angle_beta   90.00
_cell.angle_gamma   90.00
#
_symmetry.space_group_name_H-M   'P 1'
#
loop_
_entity.id
_entity.type
_entity.pdbx_description
1 polymer ?
#
loop_
_entity_poly.entity_id
_entity_poly.type
_entity_poly.pdbx_seq_one_letter_code
_entity_poly.pdbx_strand_id
1 'polypeptide(L)'
;MPRLLLIDAKWEGEIKLTKKLKDHLKKTKPKSIDLFASVQFSNIKEFLNDLKKLKIKVNMQKVKRTDKPLQILGCDCYPDSFEKKLTSDMILYIGDGMFHPKALILAIDKPITIFDPISDQIKIVDRKDMVKELMIKKRNLKKYLNADKIGILVTIKPGQQYFLAAKKLKEKLEKENKKAYIFIDDTLNPMNYENYPFVQCWVNTACPRIGTDDIVNFSQAMINLRDALDPGRAFVELEK
;
A
#
# COMPACT_ATOMS: atom_id res chain seq x y z
N MET A 1 0.45 0.41 30.34
CA MET A 1 0.17 0.81 28.94
C MET A 1 -1.34 0.89 28.77
N PRO A 2 -1.87 1.91 28.11
CA PRO A 2 -3.31 1.97 27.83
C PRO A 2 -3.70 0.75 26.96
N ARG A 3 -4.86 0.15 27.27
CA ARG A 3 -5.41 -0.92 26.42
C ARG A 3 -5.96 -0.31 25.15
N LEU A 4 -5.47 -0.75 24.00
CA LEU A 4 -5.98 -0.35 22.68
C LEU A 4 -7.11 -1.29 22.27
N LEU A 5 -8.29 -0.72 22.03
CA LEU A 5 -9.44 -1.43 21.47
C LEU A 5 -9.64 -0.95 20.02
N LEU A 6 -9.58 -1.87 19.08
CA LEU A 6 -9.88 -1.60 17.67
C LEU A 6 -11.30 -2.08 17.36
N ILE A 7 -12.14 -1.18 16.85
CA ILE A 7 -13.53 -1.47 16.48
C ILE A 7 -13.64 -1.32 14.97
N ASP A 8 -14.17 -2.35 14.29
CA ASP A 8 -14.42 -2.33 12.84
C ASP A 8 -15.51 -1.27 12.53
N ALA A 9 -15.15 -0.20 11.83
CA ALA A 9 -16.10 0.81 11.34
C ALA A 9 -16.77 0.29 10.05
N LYS A 10 -17.73 -0.62 10.21
CA LYS A 10 -18.48 -1.20 9.09
C LYS A 10 -19.61 -0.28 8.65
N TRP A 11 -19.82 -0.20 7.33
CA TRP A 11 -21.01 0.39 6.77
C TRP A 11 -22.20 -0.57 6.98
N GLU A 12 -23.31 -0.06 7.48
CA GLU A 12 -24.49 -0.86 7.81
C GLU A 12 -25.36 -1.20 6.59
N GLY A 13 -25.11 -0.52 5.45
CA GLY A 13 -25.80 -0.80 4.21
C GLY A 13 -25.43 -2.15 3.60
N GLU A 14 -26.29 -2.63 2.73
CA GLU A 14 -26.15 -3.91 2.05
C GLU A 14 -25.41 -3.72 0.71
N ILE A 15 -24.31 -4.43 0.51
CA ILE A 15 -23.57 -4.39 -0.74
C ILE A 15 -24.17 -5.42 -1.69
N LYS A 16 -24.73 -4.93 -2.80
CA LYS A 16 -25.37 -5.74 -3.84
C LYS A 16 -24.65 -5.63 -5.17
N LEU A 17 -24.78 -6.65 -5.97
CA LEU A 17 -24.30 -6.63 -7.36
C LEU A 17 -25.25 -5.76 -8.19
N THR A 18 -24.89 -4.51 -8.42
CA THR A 18 -25.69 -3.56 -9.19
C THR A 18 -25.82 -3.96 -10.65
N LYS A 19 -26.79 -3.39 -11.37
CA LYS A 19 -26.95 -3.62 -12.80
C LYS A 19 -25.69 -3.23 -13.56
N LYS A 20 -25.09 -2.09 -13.23
CA LYS A 20 -23.88 -1.55 -13.86
C LYS A 20 -22.67 -2.50 -13.70
N LEU A 21 -22.43 -3.00 -12.48
CA LEU A 21 -21.36 -3.97 -12.26
C LEU A 21 -21.65 -5.31 -12.92
N LYS A 22 -22.92 -5.76 -12.91
CA LYS A 22 -23.34 -6.99 -13.60
C LYS A 22 -23.09 -6.91 -15.11
N ASP A 23 -23.39 -5.78 -15.73
CA ASP A 23 -23.14 -5.56 -17.16
C ASP A 23 -21.64 -5.49 -17.47
N HIS A 24 -20.85 -4.86 -16.59
CA HIS A 24 -19.39 -4.86 -16.69
C HIS A 24 -18.81 -6.29 -16.63
N LEU A 25 -19.25 -7.11 -15.67
CA LEU A 25 -18.81 -8.50 -15.53
C LEU A 25 -19.23 -9.37 -16.73
N LYS A 26 -20.43 -9.15 -17.29
CA LYS A 26 -20.86 -9.83 -18.52
C LYS A 26 -20.03 -9.45 -19.73
N LYS A 27 -19.58 -8.19 -19.82
CA LYS A 27 -18.71 -7.70 -20.88
C LYS A 27 -17.29 -8.26 -20.78
N THR A 28 -16.71 -8.26 -19.58
CA THR A 28 -15.33 -8.71 -19.33
C THR A 28 -15.20 -10.22 -19.18
N LYS A 29 -16.30 -10.92 -18.81
CA LYS A 29 -16.41 -12.38 -18.68
C LYS A 29 -15.28 -13.05 -17.85
N PRO A 30 -14.93 -12.54 -16.65
CA PRO A 30 -13.91 -13.17 -15.85
C PRO A 30 -14.42 -14.53 -15.34
N LYS A 31 -13.58 -15.56 -15.41
CA LYS A 31 -13.86 -16.87 -14.81
C LYS A 31 -13.55 -16.86 -13.31
N SER A 32 -12.60 -16.04 -12.92
CA SER A 32 -12.13 -15.91 -11.54
C SER A 32 -11.83 -14.45 -11.16
N ILE A 33 -12.09 -14.11 -9.90
CA ILE A 33 -11.85 -12.79 -9.32
C ILE A 33 -11.05 -12.94 -8.03
N ASP A 34 -9.93 -12.21 -7.90
CA ASP A 34 -9.31 -11.93 -6.61
C ASP A 34 -10.03 -10.71 -6.02
N LEU A 35 -10.75 -10.90 -4.91
CA LEU A 35 -11.63 -9.90 -4.33
C LEU A 35 -11.00 -9.27 -3.09
N PHE A 36 -11.01 -7.93 -3.03
CA PHE A 36 -10.59 -7.13 -1.90
C PHE A 36 -11.61 -6.06 -1.55
N ALA A 37 -11.63 -5.64 -0.28
CA ALA A 37 -12.45 -4.53 0.18
C ALA A 37 -11.77 -3.75 1.31
N SER A 38 -12.20 -2.51 1.53
CA SER A 38 -11.93 -1.83 2.79
C SER A 38 -12.76 -2.44 3.92
N VAL A 39 -12.36 -2.19 5.17
CA VAL A 39 -13.09 -2.72 6.35
C VAL A 39 -14.55 -2.28 6.38
N GLN A 40 -14.85 -1.05 5.92
CA GLN A 40 -16.21 -0.52 5.85
C GLN A 40 -17.11 -1.42 5.01
N PHE A 41 -16.62 -1.92 3.89
CA PHE A 41 -17.38 -2.72 2.92
C PHE A 41 -17.11 -4.22 3.03
N SER A 42 -16.84 -4.73 4.23
CA SER A 42 -16.56 -6.15 4.44
C SER A 42 -17.81 -7.04 4.57
N ASN A 43 -19.01 -6.45 4.69
CA ASN A 43 -20.28 -7.19 4.71
C ASN A 43 -20.81 -7.44 3.30
N ILE A 44 -20.27 -8.48 2.63
CA ILE A 44 -20.52 -8.76 1.22
C ILE A 44 -21.20 -10.11 0.96
N LYS A 45 -21.94 -10.65 1.94
CA LYS A 45 -22.54 -11.99 1.82
C LYS A 45 -23.45 -12.13 0.60
N GLU A 46 -24.35 -11.17 0.38
CA GLU A 46 -25.23 -11.18 -0.79
C GLU A 46 -24.48 -10.97 -2.10
N PHE A 47 -23.51 -10.07 -2.10
CA PHE A 47 -22.64 -9.84 -3.25
C PHE A 47 -21.94 -11.13 -3.70
N LEU A 48 -21.41 -11.92 -2.76
CA LEU A 48 -20.78 -13.21 -3.05
C LEU A 48 -21.78 -14.22 -3.63
N ASN A 49 -23.01 -14.26 -3.09
CA ASN A 49 -24.07 -15.13 -3.62
C ASN A 49 -24.42 -14.77 -5.07
N ASP A 50 -24.46 -13.48 -5.39
CA ASP A 50 -24.74 -13.02 -6.74
C ASP A 50 -23.60 -13.34 -7.73
N LEU A 51 -22.34 -13.21 -7.32
CA LEU A 51 -21.20 -13.64 -8.13
C LEU A 51 -21.23 -15.15 -8.39
N LYS A 52 -21.62 -15.94 -7.39
CA LYS A 52 -21.79 -17.39 -7.53
C LYS A 52 -22.88 -17.75 -8.56
N LYS A 53 -24.02 -17.02 -8.58
CA LYS A 53 -25.08 -17.18 -9.61
C LYS A 53 -24.54 -16.91 -11.03
N LEU A 54 -23.54 -16.01 -11.16
CA LEU A 54 -22.88 -15.74 -12.42
C LEU A 54 -21.78 -16.78 -12.77
N LYS A 55 -21.61 -17.83 -11.96
CA LYS A 55 -20.58 -18.87 -12.10
C LYS A 55 -19.14 -18.32 -12.09
N ILE A 56 -18.92 -17.23 -11.38
CA ILE A 56 -17.60 -16.62 -11.20
C ILE A 56 -16.96 -17.20 -9.93
N LYS A 57 -15.74 -17.73 -10.05
CA LYS A 57 -14.95 -18.20 -8.90
C LYS A 57 -14.38 -16.97 -8.18
N VAL A 58 -14.65 -16.84 -6.88
CA VAL A 58 -14.12 -15.75 -6.06
C VAL A 58 -13.06 -16.28 -5.13
N ASN A 59 -11.87 -15.68 -5.20
CA ASN A 59 -10.77 -15.91 -4.30
C ASN A 59 -10.67 -14.72 -3.34
N MET A 60 -10.68 -14.99 -2.06
CA MET A 60 -10.43 -14.03 -1.00
C MET A 60 -9.25 -14.53 -0.20
N GLN A 61 -8.20 -13.73 -0.10
CA GLN A 61 -7.05 -14.11 0.70
C GLN A 61 -6.82 -13.09 1.82
N LYS A 62 -6.18 -13.55 2.86
CA LYS A 62 -5.69 -12.72 3.94
C LYS A 62 -4.39 -12.06 3.51
N VAL A 63 -4.23 -10.78 3.84
CA VAL A 63 -2.93 -10.10 3.77
C VAL A 63 -2.27 -10.14 5.14
N LYS A 64 -0.94 -10.00 5.18
CA LYS A 64 -0.15 -10.24 6.41
C LYS A 64 -0.55 -9.41 7.62
N ARG A 65 -1.14 -8.24 7.40
CA ARG A 65 -1.48 -7.27 8.47
C ARG A 65 -2.96 -7.24 8.83
N THR A 66 -3.78 -8.04 8.19
CA THR A 66 -5.22 -8.11 8.49
C THR A 66 -5.59 -9.44 9.13
N ASP A 67 -6.62 -9.44 9.95
CA ASP A 67 -7.11 -10.65 10.60
C ASP A 67 -8.14 -11.42 9.77
N LYS A 68 -8.75 -10.75 8.81
CA LYS A 68 -9.84 -11.31 7.98
C LYS A 68 -9.44 -11.39 6.51
N PRO A 69 -9.82 -12.47 5.81
CA PRO A 69 -9.78 -12.51 4.35
C PRO A 69 -10.57 -11.32 3.76
N LEU A 70 -10.28 -10.94 2.53
CA LEU A 70 -10.90 -9.81 1.82
C LEU A 70 -10.34 -8.43 2.18
N GLN A 71 -10.07 -8.18 3.47
CA GLN A 71 -9.62 -6.87 3.93
C GLN A 71 -8.22 -6.55 3.43
N ILE A 72 -8.03 -5.34 2.90
CA ILE A 72 -6.72 -4.78 2.56
C ILE A 72 -6.50 -3.48 3.31
N LEU A 73 -5.26 -3.23 3.69
CA LEU A 73 -4.82 -1.97 4.27
C LEU A 73 -3.99 -1.17 3.26
N GLY A 74 -3.97 0.15 3.39
CA GLY A 74 -3.14 1.00 2.55
C GLY A 74 -1.64 0.71 2.65
N CYS A 75 -1.18 0.07 3.72
CA CYS A 75 0.22 -0.34 3.88
C CYS A 75 0.57 -1.68 3.20
N ASP A 76 -0.41 -2.39 2.62
CA ASP A 76 -0.16 -3.64 1.86
C ASP A 76 0.24 -3.33 0.41
N CYS A 77 1.22 -2.43 0.25
CA CYS A 77 1.67 -1.87 -1.03
C CYS A 77 2.90 -2.59 -1.61
N TYR A 78 3.19 -3.79 -1.14
CA TYR A 78 4.30 -4.61 -1.62
C TYR A 78 3.83 -6.01 -2.03
N PRO A 79 4.48 -6.65 -3.02
CA PRO A 79 4.09 -7.99 -3.47
C PRO A 79 4.09 -9.05 -2.36
N ASP A 80 5.00 -8.93 -1.41
CA ASP A 80 5.12 -9.84 -0.25
C ASP A 80 4.14 -9.54 0.90
N SER A 81 3.23 -8.57 0.74
CA SER A 81 2.09 -8.39 1.65
C SER A 81 1.04 -9.49 1.50
N PHE A 82 1.00 -10.15 0.36
CA PHE A 82 0.03 -11.20 0.04
C PHE A 82 0.56 -12.60 0.37
N GLU A 83 -0.28 -13.46 0.91
CA GLU A 83 0.09 -14.85 1.23
C GLU A 83 0.33 -15.67 -0.03
N LYS A 84 -0.45 -15.43 -1.07
CA LYS A 84 -0.37 -16.14 -2.35
C LYS A 84 -0.33 -15.15 -3.51
N LYS A 85 0.29 -15.58 -4.61
CA LYS A 85 0.27 -14.83 -5.86
C LYS A 85 -1.17 -14.69 -6.37
N LEU A 86 -1.54 -13.49 -6.80
CA LEU A 86 -2.85 -13.21 -7.40
C LEU A 86 -2.87 -13.70 -8.85
N THR A 87 -3.64 -14.74 -9.11
CA THR A 87 -3.67 -15.42 -10.41
C THR A 87 -5.01 -15.31 -11.13
N SER A 88 -6.03 -14.76 -10.49
CA SER A 88 -7.36 -14.61 -11.09
C SER A 88 -7.35 -13.72 -12.34
N ASP A 89 -8.37 -13.89 -13.18
CA ASP A 89 -8.54 -13.12 -14.42
C ASP A 89 -8.76 -11.63 -14.14
N MET A 90 -9.42 -11.30 -13.02
CA MET A 90 -9.74 -9.95 -12.61
C MET A 90 -9.37 -9.74 -11.14
N ILE A 91 -8.89 -8.53 -10.82
CA ILE A 91 -8.79 -8.03 -9.45
C ILE A 91 -9.94 -7.04 -9.26
N LEU A 92 -10.80 -7.31 -8.27
CA LEU A 92 -11.92 -6.45 -7.93
C LEU A 92 -11.74 -5.93 -6.52
N TYR A 93 -11.74 -4.61 -6.37
CA TYR A 93 -11.74 -3.93 -5.09
C TYR A 93 -13.11 -3.29 -4.86
N ILE A 94 -13.69 -3.54 -3.67
CA ILE A 94 -14.94 -2.90 -3.21
C ILE A 94 -14.59 -1.83 -2.20
N GLY A 95 -14.94 -0.59 -2.51
CA GLY A 95 -14.71 0.56 -1.62
C GLY A 95 -14.65 1.87 -2.37
N ASP A 96 -14.68 2.93 -1.62
CA ASP A 96 -14.56 4.30 -2.09
C ASP A 96 -13.08 4.76 -2.18
N GLY A 97 -12.87 5.79 -2.96
CA GLY A 97 -11.58 6.48 -3.06
C GLY A 97 -10.43 5.64 -3.63
N MET A 98 -9.24 6.26 -3.65
CA MET A 98 -8.03 5.69 -4.28
C MET A 98 -6.99 5.18 -3.28
N PHE A 99 -7.23 5.32 -1.97
CA PHE A 99 -6.22 5.01 -0.96
C PHE A 99 -5.79 3.53 -0.99
N HIS A 100 -6.73 2.60 -0.91
CA HIS A 100 -6.44 1.16 -0.95
C HIS A 100 -6.12 0.66 -2.37
N PRO A 101 -6.82 1.10 -3.44
CA PRO A 101 -6.44 0.72 -4.80
C PRO A 101 -5.00 1.08 -5.17
N LYS A 102 -4.49 2.24 -4.74
CA LYS A 102 -3.07 2.58 -4.94
C LYS A 102 -2.11 1.57 -4.30
N ALA A 103 -2.44 1.02 -3.13
CA ALA A 103 -1.64 -0.03 -2.52
C ALA A 103 -1.61 -1.30 -3.39
N LEU A 104 -2.77 -1.71 -3.93
CA LEU A 104 -2.85 -2.84 -4.86
C LEU A 104 -2.02 -2.59 -6.13
N ILE A 105 -2.12 -1.40 -6.75
CA ILE A 105 -1.34 -1.04 -7.95
C ILE A 105 0.17 -1.15 -7.70
N LEU A 106 0.63 -0.70 -6.53
CA LEU A 106 2.05 -0.77 -6.16
C LEU A 106 2.53 -2.21 -5.95
N ALA A 107 1.65 -3.05 -5.38
CA ALA A 107 1.98 -4.43 -5.06
C ALA A 107 1.85 -5.38 -6.25
N ILE A 108 1.00 -5.06 -7.24
CA ILE A 108 0.56 -6.01 -8.26
C ILE A 108 0.71 -5.38 -9.65
N ASP A 109 1.18 -6.17 -10.60
CA ASP A 109 1.29 -5.76 -12.01
C ASP A 109 0.07 -6.26 -12.81
N LYS A 110 -1.13 -5.82 -12.42
CA LYS A 110 -2.39 -6.11 -13.10
C LYS A 110 -3.35 -4.94 -12.95
N PRO A 111 -4.24 -4.68 -13.92
CA PRO A 111 -5.33 -3.73 -13.76
C PRO A 111 -6.25 -4.10 -12.61
N ILE A 112 -6.73 -3.11 -11.89
CA ILE A 112 -7.63 -3.25 -10.76
C ILE A 112 -8.95 -2.61 -11.12
N THR A 113 -10.03 -3.39 -11.05
CA THR A 113 -11.39 -2.89 -11.15
C THR A 113 -11.84 -2.43 -9.76
N ILE A 114 -12.18 -1.18 -9.63
CA ILE A 114 -12.73 -0.58 -8.41
C ILE A 114 -14.24 -0.48 -8.58
N PHE A 115 -14.98 -0.98 -7.60
CA PHE A 115 -16.41 -0.78 -7.49
C PHE A 115 -16.73 -0.01 -6.21
N ASP A 116 -17.27 1.18 -6.36
CA ASP A 116 -17.79 1.97 -5.25
C ASP A 116 -19.27 1.68 -5.08
N PRO A 117 -19.68 1.01 -4.00
CA PRO A 117 -21.08 0.61 -3.80
C PRO A 117 -21.99 1.77 -3.41
N ILE A 118 -21.45 2.91 -2.98
CA ILE A 118 -22.23 4.09 -2.60
C ILE A 118 -22.61 4.90 -3.84
N SER A 119 -21.63 5.19 -4.69
CA SER A 119 -21.86 5.98 -5.91
C SER A 119 -22.23 5.15 -7.14
N ASP A 120 -22.24 3.81 -7.02
CA ASP A 120 -22.41 2.84 -8.13
C ASP A 120 -21.47 3.12 -9.30
N GLN A 121 -20.21 3.50 -8.99
CA GLN A 121 -19.21 3.76 -10.00
C GLN A 121 -18.23 2.61 -10.14
N ILE A 122 -17.80 2.38 -11.39
CA ILE A 122 -16.75 1.44 -11.72
C ILE A 122 -15.61 2.21 -12.37
N LYS A 123 -14.41 2.00 -11.84
CA LYS A 123 -13.16 2.57 -12.39
C LYS A 123 -12.14 1.45 -12.56
N ILE A 124 -11.42 1.47 -13.67
CA ILE A 124 -10.28 0.59 -13.89
C ILE A 124 -9.02 1.43 -13.77
N VAL A 125 -8.06 0.94 -12.99
CA VAL A 125 -6.79 1.62 -12.75
C VAL A 125 -5.64 0.64 -12.87
N ASP A 126 -4.47 1.13 -13.28
CA ASP A 126 -3.26 0.32 -13.40
C ASP A 126 -2.00 1.15 -13.03
N ARG A 127 -0.80 0.59 -13.26
CA ARG A 127 0.48 1.26 -12.97
C ARG A 127 0.68 2.56 -13.76
N LYS A 128 0.02 2.75 -14.91
CA LYS A 128 0.11 3.99 -15.69
C LYS A 128 -0.51 5.17 -14.95
N ASP A 129 -1.48 4.91 -14.08
CA ASP A 129 -2.09 5.93 -13.21
C ASP A 129 -1.15 6.40 -12.09
N MET A 130 0.01 5.73 -11.89
CA MET A 130 0.98 6.04 -10.84
C MET A 130 2.40 6.29 -11.37
N VAL A 131 2.54 6.62 -12.64
CA VAL A 131 3.85 6.84 -13.27
C VAL A 131 4.68 7.89 -12.53
N LYS A 132 4.07 8.99 -12.10
CA LYS A 132 4.75 10.06 -11.38
C LYS A 132 5.36 9.56 -10.05
N GLU A 133 4.56 8.87 -9.24
CA GLU A 133 4.98 8.30 -7.96
C GLU A 133 6.10 7.25 -8.14
N LEU A 134 5.95 6.37 -9.13
CA LEU A 134 6.95 5.36 -9.45
C LEU A 134 8.28 5.96 -9.93
N MET A 135 8.23 7.01 -10.76
CA MET A 135 9.43 7.74 -11.21
C MET A 135 10.13 8.43 -10.04
N ILE A 136 9.38 9.09 -9.14
CA ILE A 136 9.92 9.71 -7.94
C ILE A 136 10.55 8.64 -7.04
N LYS A 137 9.88 7.52 -6.82
CA LYS A 137 10.40 6.41 -6.02
C LYS A 137 11.72 5.87 -6.60
N LYS A 138 11.79 5.67 -7.93
CA LYS A 138 13.02 5.23 -8.60
C LYS A 138 14.16 6.25 -8.46
N ARG A 139 13.87 7.54 -8.64
CA ARG A 139 14.82 8.63 -8.41
C ARG A 139 15.34 8.65 -6.97
N ASN A 140 14.43 8.56 -5.99
CA ASN A 140 14.79 8.60 -4.58
C ASN A 140 15.63 7.39 -4.17
N LEU A 141 15.36 6.21 -4.72
CA LEU A 141 16.16 5.01 -4.49
C LEU A 141 17.62 5.18 -5.01
N LYS A 142 17.80 5.80 -6.20
CA LYS A 142 19.14 6.16 -6.70
C LYS A 142 19.84 7.15 -5.78
N LYS A 143 19.12 8.17 -5.28
CA LYS A 143 19.69 9.14 -4.32
C LYS A 143 20.12 8.46 -3.02
N TYR A 144 19.32 7.53 -2.49
CA TYR A 144 19.67 6.76 -1.30
C TYR A 144 20.98 5.98 -1.45
N LEU A 145 21.19 5.32 -2.58
CA LEU A 145 22.42 4.56 -2.84
C LEU A 145 23.67 5.45 -2.83
N ASN A 146 23.55 6.68 -3.36
CA ASN A 146 24.65 7.64 -3.45
C ASN A 146 24.75 8.59 -2.25
N ALA A 147 23.85 8.48 -1.27
CA ALA A 147 23.86 9.35 -0.09
C ALA A 147 24.87 8.90 0.95
N ASP A 148 25.66 9.83 1.48
CA ASP A 148 26.58 9.63 2.61
C ASP A 148 25.93 9.94 3.96
N LYS A 149 24.92 10.82 3.97
CA LYS A 149 24.21 11.26 5.18
C LYS A 149 22.73 10.93 5.07
N ILE A 150 22.28 10.00 5.89
CA ILE A 150 20.94 9.43 5.84
C ILE A 150 20.18 9.73 7.13
N GLY A 151 18.99 10.27 7.03
CA GLY A 151 18.04 10.42 8.13
C GLY A 151 17.09 9.22 8.17
N ILE A 152 16.88 8.64 9.35
CA ILE A 152 15.95 7.53 9.56
C ILE A 152 14.80 8.04 10.42
N LEU A 153 13.61 8.07 9.86
CA LEU A 153 12.40 8.57 10.52
C LEU A 153 11.68 7.45 11.27
N VAL A 154 11.44 7.66 12.55
CA VAL A 154 10.70 6.74 13.42
C VAL A 154 9.52 7.50 14.03
N THR A 155 8.32 6.92 13.97
CA THR A 155 7.16 7.44 14.68
C THR A 155 6.90 6.67 15.96
N ILE A 156 6.31 7.35 16.96
CA ILE A 156 5.85 6.71 18.22
C ILE A 156 4.41 6.18 18.10
N LYS A 157 3.73 6.34 16.96
CA LYS A 157 2.35 5.88 16.76
C LYS A 157 2.22 4.38 16.91
N PRO A 158 1.21 3.88 17.65
CA PRO A 158 0.96 2.43 17.78
C PRO A 158 0.83 1.75 16.42
N GLY A 159 1.45 0.57 16.28
CA GLY A 159 1.44 -0.22 15.04
C GLY A 159 2.38 0.30 13.93
N GLN A 160 3.03 1.46 14.13
CA GLN A 160 3.96 2.05 13.16
C GLN A 160 5.34 2.36 13.76
N GLN A 161 5.59 1.97 15.01
CA GLN A 161 6.85 2.19 15.71
C GLN A 161 7.85 1.07 15.42
N TYR A 162 8.87 1.36 14.62
CA TYR A 162 9.88 0.38 14.22
C TYR A 162 11.30 0.82 14.64
N PHE A 163 11.46 1.29 15.89
CA PHE A 163 12.74 1.79 16.41
C PHE A 163 13.87 0.77 16.32
N LEU A 164 13.62 -0.49 16.68
CA LEU A 164 14.66 -1.54 16.61
C LEU A 164 15.12 -1.80 15.17
N ALA A 165 14.23 -1.74 14.20
CA ALA A 165 14.59 -1.89 12.80
C ALA A 165 15.36 -0.67 12.29
N ALA A 166 15.02 0.55 12.74
CA ALA A 166 15.76 1.77 12.45
C ALA A 166 17.20 1.70 13.01
N LYS A 167 17.36 1.18 14.23
CA LYS A 167 18.69 0.99 14.86
C LYS A 167 19.54 0.01 14.06
N LYS A 168 18.98 -1.14 13.66
CA LYS A 168 19.68 -2.12 12.82
C LYS A 168 20.09 -1.54 11.46
N LEU A 169 19.22 -0.73 10.84
CA LEU A 169 19.55 -0.05 9.58
C LEU A 169 20.69 0.95 9.80
N LYS A 170 20.65 1.73 10.87
CA LYS A 170 21.74 2.67 11.22
C LYS A 170 23.08 1.93 11.34
N GLU A 171 23.13 0.85 12.11
CA GLU A 171 24.34 0.02 12.30
C GLU A 171 24.85 -0.55 10.96
N LYS A 172 23.95 -0.96 10.05
CA LYS A 172 24.31 -1.40 8.70
C LYS A 172 24.95 -0.29 7.89
N LEU A 173 24.34 0.90 7.87
CA LEU A 173 24.82 2.05 7.10
C LEU A 173 26.17 2.56 7.61
N GLU A 174 26.39 2.56 8.93
CA GLU A 174 27.65 2.95 9.53
C GLU A 174 28.80 1.98 9.17
N LYS A 175 28.52 0.68 9.07
CA LYS A 175 29.47 -0.32 8.53
C LYS A 175 29.79 -0.10 7.05
N GLU A 176 28.88 0.52 6.30
CA GLU A 176 29.08 0.94 4.91
C GLU A 176 29.74 2.33 4.79
N ASN A 177 30.31 2.87 5.89
CA ASN A 177 30.94 4.20 5.99
C ASN A 177 29.97 5.37 5.70
N LYS A 178 28.67 5.19 5.90
CA LYS A 178 27.67 6.26 5.80
C LYS A 178 27.33 6.81 7.19
N LYS A 179 26.97 8.09 7.25
CA LYS A 179 26.49 8.73 8.50
C LYS A 179 24.96 8.58 8.58
N ALA A 180 24.46 7.93 9.62
CA ALA A 180 23.04 7.69 9.80
C ALA A 180 22.52 8.31 11.12
N TYR A 181 21.42 9.05 11.03
CA TYR A 181 20.80 9.77 12.15
C TYR A 181 19.37 9.28 12.32
N ILE A 182 18.97 8.95 13.55
CA ILE A 182 17.59 8.58 13.86
C ILE A 182 16.85 9.82 14.37
N PHE A 183 15.71 10.12 13.74
CA PHE A 183 14.79 11.19 14.13
C PHE A 183 13.50 10.54 14.61
N ILE A 184 13.06 10.89 15.80
CA ILE A 184 11.84 10.38 16.41
C ILE A 184 10.83 11.51 16.45
N ASP A 185 9.64 11.26 15.90
CA ASP A 185 8.56 12.23 15.87
C ASP A 185 7.22 11.50 16.12
N ASP A 186 6.24 12.22 16.60
CA ASP A 186 4.86 11.77 16.71
C ASP A 186 4.19 11.78 15.31
N THR A 187 4.26 12.92 14.63
CA THR A 187 3.66 13.11 13.32
C THR A 187 4.70 13.52 12.30
N LEU A 188 4.92 12.66 11.32
CA LEU A 188 5.90 12.90 10.26
C LEU A 188 5.39 14.00 9.31
N ASN A 189 5.82 15.23 9.55
CA ASN A 189 5.50 16.39 8.71
C ASN A 189 6.68 16.71 7.77
N PRO A 190 6.48 16.68 6.42
CA PRO A 190 7.52 16.97 5.45
C PRO A 190 8.28 18.27 5.70
N MET A 191 7.58 19.32 6.11
CA MET A 191 8.16 20.64 6.35
C MET A 191 9.20 20.66 7.49
N ASN A 192 9.05 19.77 8.49
CA ASN A 192 10.00 19.71 9.61
C ASN A 192 11.39 19.22 9.14
N TYR A 193 11.45 18.43 8.07
CA TYR A 193 12.70 17.82 7.62
C TYR A 193 13.55 18.75 6.76
N GLU A 194 12.97 19.84 6.25
CA GLU A 194 13.72 20.91 5.56
C GLU A 194 14.70 21.62 6.49
N ASN A 195 14.48 21.57 7.82
CA ASN A 195 15.40 22.10 8.81
C ASN A 195 16.71 21.29 8.94
N TYR A 196 16.82 20.15 8.27
CA TYR A 196 18.00 19.28 8.27
C TYR A 196 18.63 19.17 6.87
N PRO A 197 19.14 20.26 6.29
CA PRO A 197 19.63 20.29 4.90
C PRO A 197 20.85 19.39 4.67
N PHE A 198 21.52 18.98 5.73
CA PHE A 198 22.65 18.05 5.66
C PHE A 198 22.22 16.61 5.37
N VAL A 199 20.94 16.25 5.57
CA VAL A 199 20.40 14.92 5.25
C VAL A 199 20.13 14.85 3.75
N GLN A 200 20.79 13.91 3.07
CA GLN A 200 20.72 13.75 1.62
C GLN A 200 19.56 12.84 1.17
N CYS A 201 19.20 11.89 2.03
CA CYS A 201 18.05 11.01 1.82
C CYS A 201 17.42 10.57 3.15
N TRP A 202 16.10 10.50 3.18
CA TRP A 202 15.34 10.02 4.33
C TRP A 202 14.92 8.58 4.14
N VAL A 203 14.93 7.80 5.22
CA VAL A 203 14.34 6.46 5.27
C VAL A 203 13.15 6.50 6.22
N ASN A 204 11.96 6.31 5.68
CA ASN A 204 10.73 6.22 6.43
C ASN A 204 10.56 4.81 7.00
N THR A 205 10.43 4.69 8.33
CA THR A 205 10.11 3.40 8.98
C THR A 205 8.65 3.29 9.40
N ALA A 206 7.86 4.34 9.28
CA ALA A 206 6.43 4.37 9.63
C ALA A 206 5.53 3.77 8.55
N CYS A 207 4.39 4.39 8.29
CA CYS A 207 3.49 3.96 7.22
C CYS A 207 4.19 4.00 5.85
N PRO A 208 4.26 2.88 5.10
CA PRO A 208 4.97 2.85 3.82
C PRO A 208 4.35 3.76 2.74
N ARG A 209 3.10 4.22 2.92
CA ARG A 209 2.47 5.17 2.01
C ARG A 209 3.20 6.51 1.95
N ILE A 210 3.85 6.91 3.06
CA ILE A 210 4.66 8.12 3.11
C ILE A 210 5.80 8.06 2.11
N GLY A 211 6.49 6.93 1.99
CA GLY A 211 7.58 6.72 1.04
C GLY A 211 7.14 6.15 -0.32
N THR A 212 5.84 6.11 -0.63
CA THR A 212 5.31 5.65 -1.93
C THR A 212 4.53 6.73 -2.65
N ASP A 213 3.34 7.05 -2.26
CA ASP A 213 2.47 8.03 -2.93
C ASP A 213 2.46 9.41 -2.27
N ASP A 214 2.73 9.52 -0.96
CA ASP A 214 2.86 10.81 -0.29
C ASP A 214 4.21 11.51 -0.58
N ILE A 215 5.19 10.78 -1.14
CA ILE A 215 6.51 11.33 -1.47
C ILE A 215 6.48 12.50 -2.45
N VAL A 216 5.38 12.70 -3.18
CA VAL A 216 5.19 13.88 -4.04
C VAL A 216 5.17 15.19 -3.27
N ASN A 217 4.89 15.12 -1.96
CA ASN A 217 4.81 16.27 -1.05
C ASN A 217 6.15 16.57 -0.36
N PHE A 218 7.17 15.75 -0.58
CA PHE A 218 8.49 15.92 0.04
C PHE A 218 9.47 16.56 -0.94
N SER A 219 10.13 17.65 -0.52
CA SER A 219 11.21 18.31 -1.28
C SER A 219 12.48 17.46 -1.33
N GLN A 220 12.80 16.79 -0.22
CA GLN A 220 13.95 15.91 -0.09
C GLN A 220 13.62 14.46 -0.51
N ALA A 221 14.65 13.70 -0.87
CA ALA A 221 14.47 12.31 -1.24
C ALA A 221 14.06 11.46 -0.01
N MET A 222 13.06 10.61 -0.21
CA MET A 222 12.60 9.68 0.82
C MET A 222 12.32 8.31 0.21
N ILE A 223 12.71 7.24 0.93
CA ILE A 223 12.38 5.85 0.61
C ILE A 223 11.83 5.15 1.86
N ASN A 224 11.22 3.99 1.70
CA ASN A 224 10.78 3.18 2.83
C ASN A 224 11.89 2.26 3.35
N LEU A 225 11.81 1.89 4.62
CA LEU A 225 12.73 0.96 5.28
C LEU A 225 12.94 -0.34 4.47
N ARG A 226 11.85 -0.93 3.93
CA ARG A 226 11.95 -2.16 3.14
C ARG A 226 12.82 -1.98 1.89
N ASP A 227 12.66 -0.85 1.22
CA ASP A 227 13.43 -0.52 0.03
C ASP A 227 14.91 -0.21 0.39
N ALA A 228 15.15 0.39 1.56
CA ALA A 228 16.50 0.64 2.08
C ALA A 228 17.25 -0.63 2.48
N LEU A 229 16.55 -1.63 3.00
CA LEU A 229 17.13 -2.92 3.38
C LEU A 229 17.54 -3.77 2.18
N ASP A 230 16.79 -3.71 1.08
CA ASP A 230 17.04 -4.42 -0.17
C ASP A 230 16.76 -3.53 -1.40
N PRO A 231 17.70 -2.62 -1.73
CA PRO A 231 17.54 -1.71 -2.86
C PRO A 231 17.47 -2.43 -4.22
N GLY A 232 18.17 -3.55 -4.36
CA GLY A 232 18.17 -4.35 -5.60
C GLY A 232 16.78 -4.87 -5.91
N ARG A 233 16.12 -5.50 -4.93
CA ARG A 233 14.73 -5.94 -5.04
C ARG A 233 13.77 -4.77 -5.33
N ALA A 234 13.97 -3.63 -4.67
CA ALA A 234 13.15 -2.46 -4.90
C ALA A 234 13.24 -1.96 -6.35
N PHE A 235 14.43 -1.97 -6.97
CA PHE A 235 14.58 -1.65 -8.39
C PHE A 235 13.84 -2.63 -9.29
N VAL A 236 14.00 -3.93 -9.08
CA VAL A 236 13.29 -4.98 -9.88
C VAL A 236 11.77 -4.81 -9.79
N GLU A 237 11.25 -4.45 -8.63
CA GLU A 237 9.81 -4.20 -8.43
C GLU A 237 9.31 -2.92 -9.14
N LEU A 238 10.20 -1.95 -9.37
CA LEU A 238 9.87 -0.70 -10.08
C LEU A 238 9.98 -0.84 -11.61
N GLU A 239 10.64 -1.86 -12.13
CA GLU A 239 10.83 -2.10 -13.56
C GLU A 239 9.72 -2.98 -14.19
N LYS A 240 8.84 -3.51 -13.36
CA LYS A 240 7.61 -4.20 -13.78
C LYS A 240 6.57 -3.21 -14.28
#